data_a83ea62c09b69ac126e738aa9f1a369b
#
_entry.id   a83ea62c09b69ac126e738aa9f1a369b
#
_cell.length_a   1.000
_cell.length_b   1.000
_cell.length_c   1.000
_cell.angle_alpha   90.00
_cell.angle_beta   90.00
_cell.angle_gamma   90.00
#
_symmetry.space_group_name_H-M   'P 1'
#
loop_
_entity.id
_entity.type
_entity.pdbx_description
1 polymer ?
#
loop_
_entity_poly.entity_id
_entity_poly.type
_entity_poly.pdbx_seq_one_letter_code
_entity_poly.pdbx_strand_id
1 'polypeptide(L)'
;QYCINLVNKMKFQSDEAAQKIQYENDDIIFFDVEVFPNLFLVNWKRKGPNNKVVRMINPKPHDIEELIKFKLVGFNCRKYDNHMLYARLMGYSNLQLYNLSQRIVSGDKNAFFGEAYNISYTDIYDFASTKQSLKKREIDLGIHHKELGLPWDQPVPEDKWILVAEYCDNDVIATEAVFDHLQSDFLAREILADLAGMTVNDTTNSLTTRIIFGKNRKPQDKFNYRNMGEIKNVAIDYDSDDYVIGLENKTDYYYTYIDEKGQITDKPIKIDPLYNINGIYEIFDSKKRPIFPGYKYEFGKSTYRDEEIGEGGYVYSEPGMYKDVALLDVASMHPHSVIAEELFGEEYTKIFKDLVDARIDIKHGKLDEAKKLFNGKLAKYLDDENKAKNLPQALKIAINSVYGLTSAKFDNPFRDIRNKDNIVAKR
;
A
#
# COMPACT_ATOMS: atom_id res chain seq x y z
N GLN A 1 25.09 -12.99 17.15
CA GLN A 1 24.18 -12.58 18.22
C GLN A 1 24.21 -11.07 18.44
N TYR A 2 25.38 -10.40 18.36
CA TYR A 2 25.51 -8.97 18.49
C TYR A 2 24.80 -8.22 17.36
N CYS A 3 25.00 -8.61 16.09
CA CYS A 3 24.34 -8.00 14.95
C CYS A 3 22.81 -8.16 14.99
N ILE A 4 22.32 -9.33 15.42
CA ILE A 4 20.88 -9.57 15.64
C ILE A 4 20.35 -8.63 16.72
N ASN A 5 21.09 -8.43 17.81
CA ASN A 5 20.71 -7.53 18.88
C ASN A 5 20.69 -6.07 18.41
N LEU A 6 21.63 -5.67 17.55
CA LEU A 6 21.67 -4.32 16.99
C LEU A 6 20.44 -4.06 16.11
N VAL A 7 20.13 -4.98 15.18
CA VAL A 7 18.93 -4.87 14.33
C VAL A 7 17.66 -4.94 15.18
N ASN A 8 17.63 -5.75 16.23
CA ASN A 8 16.49 -5.81 17.15
C ASN A 8 16.32 -4.55 17.99
N LYS A 9 17.40 -3.81 18.32
CA LYS A 9 17.31 -2.49 18.94
C LYS A 9 16.66 -1.45 18.03
N MET A 10 16.73 -1.66 16.72
CA MET A 10 16.06 -0.81 15.73
C MET A 10 14.57 -1.16 15.58
N LYS A 11 14.08 -2.24 16.20
CA LYS A 11 12.67 -2.60 16.25
C LYS A 11 11.94 -1.83 17.34
N PHE A 12 10.66 -1.58 17.14
CA PHE A 12 9.77 -1.09 18.19
C PHE A 12 9.72 -2.06 19.37
N GLN A 13 10.12 -1.59 20.55
CA GLN A 13 10.18 -2.43 21.75
C GLN A 13 8.86 -2.56 22.50
N SER A 14 7.84 -1.75 22.25
CA SER A 14 6.51 -1.94 22.83
C SER A 14 5.42 -1.12 22.17
N ASP A 15 4.17 -1.56 22.35
CA ASP A 15 2.95 -0.91 21.86
C ASP A 15 2.62 0.42 22.57
N GLU A 16 3.36 0.85 23.59
CA GLU A 16 2.96 1.96 24.46
C GLU A 16 3.54 3.34 24.09
N ALA A 17 4.63 3.36 23.38
CA ALA A 17 5.11 4.58 22.72
C ALA A 17 5.64 4.16 21.36
N ALA A 18 5.23 4.81 20.31
CA ALA A 18 5.93 4.77 19.04
C ALA A 18 7.34 5.35 19.29
N GLN A 19 8.20 4.52 19.85
CA GLN A 19 9.59 4.90 20.03
C GLN A 19 10.17 5.00 18.63
N LYS A 20 10.46 6.21 18.23
CA LYS A 20 11.27 6.44 17.03
C LYS A 20 12.52 5.59 17.19
N ILE A 21 12.85 4.81 16.16
CA ILE A 21 14.14 4.14 16.09
C ILE A 21 15.18 5.22 16.32
N GLN A 22 15.98 5.08 17.37
CA GLN A 22 17.09 6.00 17.60
C GLN A 22 18.25 5.52 16.76
N TYR A 23 18.53 6.26 15.70
CA TYR A 23 19.79 6.12 14.98
C TYR A 23 20.90 6.78 15.80
N GLU A 24 22.08 6.19 15.80
CA GLU A 24 23.26 6.78 16.44
C GLU A 24 23.71 8.06 15.71
N ASN A 25 23.35 8.16 14.42
CA ASN A 25 23.63 9.32 13.58
C ASN A 25 22.38 9.70 12.78
N ASP A 26 22.02 10.97 12.81
CA ASP A 26 20.87 11.54 12.11
C ASP A 26 21.12 11.82 10.63
N ASP A 27 22.35 11.62 10.14
CA ASP A 27 22.68 11.83 8.73
C ASP A 27 21.90 10.87 7.84
N ILE A 28 21.30 11.42 6.80
CA ILE A 28 20.68 10.64 5.73
C ILE A 28 21.77 10.17 4.78
N ILE A 29 21.75 8.87 4.49
CA ILE A 29 22.67 8.20 3.58
C ILE A 29 21.85 7.51 2.49
N PHE A 30 22.16 7.81 1.24
CA PHE A 30 21.62 7.08 0.09
C PHE A 30 22.53 5.89 -0.23
N PHE A 31 21.96 4.75 -0.52
CA PHE A 31 22.72 3.52 -0.79
C PHE A 31 22.06 2.67 -1.85
N ASP A 32 22.89 1.83 -2.45
CA ASP A 32 22.51 0.79 -3.39
C ASP A 32 23.47 -0.38 -3.30
N VAL A 33 23.08 -1.60 -3.73
CA VAL A 33 23.91 -2.78 -3.67
C VAL A 33 23.96 -3.53 -5.00
N GLU A 34 25.13 -4.13 -5.30
CA GLU A 34 25.33 -5.02 -6.42
C GLU A 34 25.78 -6.40 -5.96
N VAL A 35 25.18 -7.45 -6.51
CA VAL A 35 25.41 -8.83 -6.07
C VAL A 35 25.75 -9.72 -7.25
N PHE A 36 27.00 -10.23 -7.28
CA PHE A 36 27.50 -11.22 -8.22
C PHE A 36 28.08 -12.43 -7.46
N PRO A 37 28.37 -13.56 -8.13
CA PRO A 37 28.88 -14.73 -7.43
C PRO A 37 30.15 -14.50 -6.61
N ASN A 38 31.02 -13.57 -7.03
CA ASN A 38 32.29 -13.25 -6.39
C ASN A 38 32.41 -11.80 -5.90
N LEU A 39 31.40 -10.98 -6.14
CA LEU A 39 31.43 -9.55 -5.80
C LEU A 39 30.15 -9.17 -5.06
N PHE A 40 30.29 -8.58 -3.90
CA PHE A 40 29.25 -7.85 -3.20
C PHE A 40 29.70 -6.41 -3.03
N LEU A 41 28.97 -5.51 -3.64
CA LEU A 41 29.27 -4.08 -3.61
C LEU A 41 28.17 -3.36 -2.84
N VAL A 42 28.56 -2.42 -1.98
CA VAL A 42 27.65 -1.49 -1.31
C VAL A 42 28.19 -0.10 -1.52
N ASN A 43 27.53 0.68 -2.34
CA ASN A 43 27.84 2.07 -2.53
C ASN A 43 26.91 2.95 -1.71
N TRP A 44 27.43 4.01 -1.13
CA TRP A 44 26.63 4.92 -0.35
C TRP A 44 27.17 6.35 -0.38
N LYS A 45 26.30 7.31 -0.13
CA LYS A 45 26.61 8.74 -0.16
C LYS A 45 25.82 9.47 0.93
N ARG A 46 26.47 10.34 1.69
CA ARG A 46 25.76 11.28 2.56
C ARG A 46 24.97 12.29 1.72
N LYS A 47 23.81 12.69 2.21
CA LYS A 47 22.99 13.72 1.56
C LYS A 47 23.79 15.01 1.36
N GLY A 48 23.71 15.58 0.18
CA GLY A 48 24.31 16.89 -0.16
C GLY A 48 25.20 16.83 -1.40
N PRO A 49 25.24 17.91 -2.18
CA PRO A 49 25.85 17.91 -3.51
C PRO A 49 27.38 17.74 -3.49
N ASN A 50 28.02 18.10 -2.39
CA ASN A 50 29.49 18.05 -2.26
C ASN A 50 30.02 16.73 -1.69
N ASN A 51 29.14 15.82 -1.29
CA ASN A 51 29.54 14.54 -0.76
C ASN A 51 29.84 13.55 -1.87
N LYS A 52 30.95 12.82 -1.73
CA LYS A 52 31.36 11.79 -2.67
C LYS A 52 30.69 10.46 -2.33
N VAL A 53 30.50 9.63 -3.34
CA VAL A 53 30.10 8.24 -3.14
C VAL A 53 31.26 7.45 -2.53
N VAL A 54 30.96 6.71 -1.48
CA VAL A 54 31.88 5.74 -0.86
C VAL A 54 31.53 4.36 -1.42
N ARG A 55 32.56 3.66 -1.89
CA ARG A 55 32.44 2.33 -2.49
C ARG A 55 32.99 1.29 -1.51
N MET A 56 32.15 0.35 -1.11
CA MET A 56 32.52 -0.75 -0.21
C MET A 56 32.55 -2.05 -1.03
N ILE A 57 33.73 -2.47 -1.45
CA ILE A 57 33.93 -3.69 -2.23
C ILE A 57 34.11 -4.87 -1.27
N ASN A 58 33.24 -5.86 -1.36
CA ASN A 58 33.22 -7.03 -0.49
C ASN A 58 33.25 -6.68 1.02
N PRO A 59 32.37 -5.75 1.49
CA PRO A 59 32.38 -5.32 2.88
C PRO A 59 32.21 -6.51 3.83
N LYS A 60 32.87 -6.42 4.98
CA LYS A 60 32.73 -7.39 6.06
C LYS A 60 31.47 -7.09 6.88
N PRO A 61 30.99 -8.01 7.72
CA PRO A 61 29.86 -7.76 8.62
C PRO A 61 29.98 -6.48 9.44
N HIS A 62 31.19 -6.18 9.96
CA HIS A 62 31.44 -4.98 10.75
C HIS A 62 31.24 -3.69 9.93
N ASP A 63 31.62 -3.67 8.66
CA ASP A 63 31.47 -2.50 7.80
C ASP A 63 29.97 -2.18 7.59
N ILE A 64 29.16 -3.22 7.45
CA ILE A 64 27.70 -3.06 7.34
C ILE A 64 27.09 -2.64 8.68
N GLU A 65 27.61 -3.16 9.80
CA GLU A 65 27.18 -2.76 11.14
C GLU A 65 27.38 -1.26 11.38
N GLU A 66 28.51 -0.70 10.94
CA GLU A 66 28.75 0.74 11.00
C GLU A 66 27.81 1.55 10.08
N LEU A 67 27.55 1.00 8.87
CA LEU A 67 26.68 1.66 7.91
C LEU A 67 25.22 1.79 8.40
N ILE A 68 24.68 0.75 9.05
CA ILE A 68 23.27 0.77 9.50
C ILE A 68 23.03 1.65 10.74
N LYS A 69 24.05 2.28 11.29
CA LYS A 69 23.91 3.31 12.34
C LYS A 69 23.37 4.64 11.79
N PHE A 70 23.40 4.82 10.49
CA PHE A 70 22.88 5.99 9.78
C PHE A 70 21.44 5.77 9.31
N LYS A 71 20.77 6.86 8.93
CA LYS A 71 19.46 6.82 8.29
C LYS A 71 19.59 6.41 6.81
N LEU A 72 19.55 5.14 6.54
CA LEU A 72 19.68 4.60 5.17
C LEU A 72 18.42 4.83 4.36
N VAL A 73 18.56 5.40 3.18
CA VAL A 73 17.51 5.62 2.19
C VAL A 73 17.92 4.94 0.88
N GLY A 74 17.12 4.01 0.44
CA GLY A 74 17.31 3.30 -0.83
C GLY A 74 16.09 3.41 -1.73
N PHE A 75 16.20 2.89 -2.94
CA PHE A 75 15.12 2.80 -3.90
C PHE A 75 14.67 1.35 -4.06
N ASN A 76 13.44 1.01 -3.65
CA ASN A 76 12.90 -0.36 -3.60
C ASN A 76 13.74 -1.32 -2.72
N CYS A 77 14.47 -0.76 -1.77
CA CYS A 77 15.46 -1.45 -0.98
C CYS A 77 14.86 -2.44 0.04
N ARG A 78 13.63 -2.23 0.49
CA ARG A 78 12.96 -3.10 1.47
C ARG A 78 12.84 -4.54 1.02
N LYS A 79 12.70 -4.77 -0.29
CA LYS A 79 12.47 -6.10 -0.86
C LYS A 79 13.73 -6.78 -1.37
N TYR A 80 14.86 -6.07 -1.41
CA TYR A 80 16.09 -6.63 -1.93
C TYR A 80 17.31 -6.20 -1.12
N ASP A 81 17.77 -4.96 -1.22
CA ASP A 81 19.02 -4.47 -0.65
C ASP A 81 19.11 -4.71 0.85
N ASN A 82 18.04 -4.43 1.58
CA ASN A 82 17.97 -4.65 3.02
C ASN A 82 18.26 -6.12 3.38
N HIS A 83 17.79 -7.08 2.56
CA HIS A 83 18.03 -8.50 2.79
C HIS A 83 19.49 -8.88 2.50
N MET A 84 20.12 -8.24 1.51
CA MET A 84 21.54 -8.44 1.23
C MET A 84 22.42 -7.89 2.35
N LEU A 85 22.11 -6.68 2.83
CA LEU A 85 22.81 -6.11 3.99
C LEU A 85 22.64 -6.98 5.23
N TYR A 86 21.42 -7.41 5.52
CA TYR A 86 21.13 -8.29 6.67
C TYR A 86 21.88 -9.62 6.58
N ALA A 87 21.85 -10.26 5.42
CA ALA A 87 22.55 -11.53 5.21
C ALA A 87 24.08 -11.35 5.36
N ARG A 88 24.65 -10.24 4.90
CA ARG A 88 26.07 -9.92 5.14
C ARG A 88 26.35 -9.72 6.61
N LEU A 89 25.49 -9.02 7.37
CA LEU A 89 25.60 -8.92 8.84
C LEU A 89 25.63 -10.31 9.50
N MET A 90 24.85 -11.24 8.98
CA MET A 90 24.83 -12.64 9.44
C MET A 90 26.07 -13.46 9.01
N GLY A 91 26.98 -12.86 8.28
CA GLY A 91 28.25 -13.49 7.85
C GLY A 91 28.16 -14.25 6.53
N TYR A 92 27.14 -14.04 5.70
CA TYR A 92 27.04 -14.69 4.38
C TYR A 92 28.22 -14.29 3.49
N SER A 93 28.83 -15.29 2.82
CA SER A 93 29.82 -15.08 1.77
C SER A 93 29.19 -14.49 0.50
N ASN A 94 30.00 -14.01 -0.45
CA ASN A 94 29.49 -13.47 -1.72
C ASN A 94 28.63 -14.49 -2.47
N LEU A 95 29.08 -15.75 -2.54
CA LEU A 95 28.31 -16.81 -3.19
C LEU A 95 26.98 -17.09 -2.48
N GLN A 96 26.94 -17.02 -1.14
CA GLN A 96 25.70 -17.19 -0.39
C GLN A 96 24.74 -16.01 -0.62
N LEU A 97 25.26 -14.78 -0.72
CA LEU A 97 24.48 -13.60 -1.08
C LEU A 97 23.92 -13.71 -2.49
N TYR A 98 24.74 -14.14 -3.44
CA TYR A 98 24.29 -14.39 -4.81
C TYR A 98 23.15 -15.43 -4.85
N ASN A 99 23.30 -16.56 -4.17
CA ASN A 99 22.25 -17.57 -4.08
C ASN A 99 20.97 -17.03 -3.43
N LEU A 100 21.10 -16.20 -2.40
CA LEU A 100 19.96 -15.51 -1.77
C LEU A 100 19.30 -14.55 -2.76
N SER A 101 20.09 -13.77 -3.50
CA SER A 101 19.61 -12.88 -4.55
C SER A 101 18.77 -13.64 -5.59
N GLN A 102 19.27 -14.76 -6.10
CA GLN A 102 18.55 -15.59 -7.07
C GLN A 102 17.21 -16.09 -6.51
N ARG A 103 17.17 -16.48 -5.25
CA ARG A 103 15.92 -16.91 -4.58
C ARG A 103 14.91 -15.75 -4.44
N ILE A 104 15.37 -14.56 -4.06
CA ILE A 104 14.51 -13.38 -3.95
C ILE A 104 13.95 -13.00 -5.32
N VAL A 105 14.79 -12.93 -6.34
CA VAL A 105 14.39 -12.56 -7.71
C VAL A 105 13.42 -13.59 -8.31
N SER A 106 13.60 -14.89 -8.00
CA SER A 106 12.66 -15.94 -8.43
C SER A 106 11.34 -15.97 -7.65
N GLY A 107 11.18 -15.11 -6.65
CA GLY A 107 9.93 -14.98 -5.88
C GLY A 107 9.77 -16.00 -4.74
N ASP A 108 10.87 -16.65 -4.29
CA ASP A 108 10.84 -17.54 -3.13
C ASP A 108 10.49 -16.76 -1.84
N LYS A 109 9.29 -16.98 -1.34
CA LYS A 109 8.79 -16.31 -0.12
C LYS A 109 9.61 -16.63 1.14
N ASN A 110 10.35 -17.73 1.15
CA ASN A 110 11.20 -18.12 2.27
C ASN A 110 12.60 -17.50 2.21
N ALA A 111 12.90 -16.69 1.20
CA ALA A 111 14.17 -15.97 1.06
C ALA A 111 14.22 -14.65 1.86
N PHE A 112 13.09 -14.20 2.42
CA PHE A 112 12.99 -12.91 3.10
C PHE A 112 13.18 -13.02 4.61
N PHE A 113 13.98 -12.12 5.16
CA PHE A 113 14.19 -12.00 6.61
C PHE A 113 13.26 -10.92 7.18
N GLY A 114 12.49 -11.26 8.21
CA GLY A 114 11.60 -10.31 8.87
C GLY A 114 12.32 -9.08 9.43
N GLU A 115 13.53 -9.28 9.95
CA GLU A 115 14.38 -8.24 10.53
C GLU A 115 14.93 -7.26 9.50
N ALA A 116 15.21 -7.74 8.29
CA ALA A 116 15.82 -6.94 7.22
C ALA A 116 14.95 -5.73 6.82
N TYR A 117 13.64 -5.84 6.92
CA TYR A 117 12.71 -4.73 6.63
C TYR A 117 12.96 -3.48 7.47
N ASN A 118 13.65 -3.59 8.61
CA ASN A 118 13.93 -2.49 9.52
C ASN A 118 15.33 -1.87 9.34
N ILE A 119 16.13 -2.33 8.40
CA ILE A 119 17.50 -1.83 8.17
C ILE A 119 17.44 -0.41 7.61
N SER A 120 16.63 -0.16 6.60
CA SER A 120 16.50 1.18 6.03
C SER A 120 15.65 2.10 6.91
N TYR A 121 15.98 3.38 6.92
CA TYR A 121 15.15 4.44 7.50
C TYR A 121 13.85 4.61 6.70
N THR A 122 13.96 4.61 5.38
CA THR A 122 12.81 4.64 4.47
C THR A 122 13.19 4.11 3.09
N ASP A 123 12.18 3.74 2.32
CA ASP A 123 12.29 3.29 0.93
C ASP A 123 11.53 4.27 0.03
N ILE A 124 12.22 4.87 -0.94
CA ILE A 124 11.62 5.85 -1.84
C ILE A 124 10.45 5.25 -2.61
N TYR A 125 10.59 4.00 -3.07
CA TYR A 125 9.52 3.34 -3.79
C TYR A 125 8.25 3.18 -2.94
N ASP A 126 8.40 2.96 -1.62
CA ASP A 126 7.24 2.77 -0.73
C ASP A 126 6.46 4.06 -0.49
N PHE A 127 7.11 5.21 -0.35
CA PHE A 127 6.43 6.47 -0.11
C PHE A 127 6.04 7.26 -1.36
N ALA A 128 6.68 7.00 -2.50
CA ALA A 128 6.36 7.69 -3.76
C ALA A 128 4.88 7.50 -4.13
N SER A 129 4.22 8.59 -4.45
CA SER A 129 2.80 8.60 -4.85
C SER A 129 2.56 7.89 -6.18
N THR A 130 3.55 7.91 -7.07
CA THR A 130 3.54 7.20 -8.35
C THR A 130 4.59 6.11 -8.35
N LYS A 131 4.19 4.86 -8.60
CA LYS A 131 5.10 3.72 -8.64
C LYS A 131 5.77 3.62 -10.01
N GLN A 132 7.05 3.96 -10.06
CA GLN A 132 7.89 3.91 -11.26
C GLN A 132 9.24 3.30 -10.89
N SER A 133 9.96 2.73 -11.87
CA SER A 133 11.33 2.24 -11.65
C SER A 133 12.32 3.41 -11.49
N LEU A 134 13.48 3.15 -10.89
CA LEU A 134 14.57 4.14 -10.78
C LEU A 134 14.96 4.66 -12.18
N LYS A 135 15.17 3.76 -13.14
CA LYS A 135 15.45 4.09 -14.54
C LYS A 135 14.44 5.08 -15.16
N LYS A 136 13.13 4.85 -14.91
CA LYS A 136 12.10 5.79 -15.40
C LYS A 136 12.21 7.14 -14.72
N ARG A 137 12.52 7.17 -13.43
CA ARG A 137 12.75 8.42 -12.69
C ARG A 137 13.98 9.18 -13.19
N GLU A 138 15.07 8.47 -13.48
CA GLU A 138 16.28 9.04 -14.09
C GLU A 138 15.95 9.74 -15.40
N ILE A 139 15.23 9.08 -16.29
CA ILE A 139 14.81 9.65 -17.58
C ILE A 139 13.96 10.91 -17.37
N ASP A 140 12.98 10.85 -16.46
CA ASP A 140 12.09 11.98 -16.18
C ASP A 140 12.83 13.19 -15.58
N LEU A 141 13.92 12.93 -14.83
CA LEU A 141 14.79 13.96 -14.24
C LEU A 141 15.94 14.40 -15.15
N GLY A 142 16.08 13.81 -16.34
CA GLY A 142 17.18 14.09 -17.25
C GLY A 142 18.54 13.58 -16.77
N ILE A 143 18.55 12.59 -15.88
CA ILE A 143 19.77 11.92 -15.40
C ILE A 143 20.14 10.86 -16.42
N HIS A 144 21.45 10.82 -16.77
CA HIS A 144 21.92 9.81 -17.70
C HIS A 144 21.88 8.42 -17.07
N HIS A 145 21.04 7.55 -17.62
CA HIS A 145 20.99 6.16 -17.22
C HIS A 145 22.18 5.39 -17.78
N LYS A 146 22.83 4.59 -16.94
CA LYS A 146 23.93 3.70 -17.33
C LYS A 146 23.43 2.26 -17.39
N GLU A 147 23.95 1.50 -18.31
CA GLU A 147 23.75 0.05 -18.40
C GLU A 147 25.10 -0.65 -18.17
N LEU A 148 25.13 -1.63 -17.31
CA LEU A 148 26.38 -2.30 -16.95
C LEU A 148 26.90 -3.23 -18.06
N GLY A 149 25.99 -3.92 -18.77
CA GLY A 149 26.32 -4.80 -19.89
C GLY A 149 27.11 -6.06 -19.51
N LEU A 150 27.17 -6.41 -18.22
CA LEU A 150 27.77 -7.66 -17.74
C LEU A 150 26.70 -8.69 -17.42
N PRO A 151 26.97 -10.01 -17.64
CA PRO A 151 26.04 -11.05 -17.24
C PRO A 151 25.97 -11.14 -15.70
N TRP A 152 24.76 -11.16 -15.17
CA TRP A 152 24.49 -11.17 -13.73
C TRP A 152 24.75 -12.52 -13.04
N ASP A 153 24.85 -13.58 -13.83
CA ASP A 153 24.99 -14.97 -13.39
C ASP A 153 26.43 -15.47 -13.41
N GLN A 154 27.39 -14.62 -13.73
CA GLN A 154 28.78 -14.96 -13.83
C GLN A 154 29.67 -14.16 -12.87
N PRO A 155 30.81 -14.73 -12.41
CA PRO A 155 31.79 -13.97 -11.66
C PRO A 155 32.33 -12.79 -12.47
N VAL A 156 32.46 -11.65 -11.82
CA VAL A 156 33.00 -10.42 -12.42
C VAL A 156 34.54 -10.48 -12.32
N PRO A 157 35.30 -10.34 -13.44
CA PRO A 157 36.76 -10.18 -13.39
C PRO A 157 37.14 -8.97 -12.50
N GLU A 158 38.20 -9.10 -11.71
CA GLU A 158 38.62 -8.09 -10.74
C GLU A 158 38.92 -6.72 -11.39
N ASP A 159 39.48 -6.74 -12.60
CA ASP A 159 39.73 -5.51 -13.38
C ASP A 159 38.44 -4.75 -13.76
N LYS A 160 37.29 -5.41 -13.70
CA LYS A 160 35.97 -4.80 -13.96
C LYS A 160 35.20 -4.40 -12.70
N TRP A 161 35.69 -4.67 -11.51
CA TRP A 161 34.99 -4.30 -10.26
C TRP A 161 34.76 -2.79 -10.13
N ILE A 162 35.72 -1.99 -10.64
CA ILE A 162 35.56 -0.52 -10.65
C ILE A 162 34.45 -0.10 -11.61
N LEU A 163 34.27 -0.78 -12.75
CA LEU A 163 33.18 -0.50 -13.67
C LEU A 163 31.82 -0.78 -13.03
N VAL A 164 31.70 -1.89 -12.28
CA VAL A 164 30.47 -2.20 -11.50
C VAL A 164 30.25 -1.12 -10.42
N ALA A 165 31.31 -0.67 -9.74
CA ALA A 165 31.21 0.37 -8.74
C ALA A 165 30.75 1.71 -9.34
N GLU A 166 31.19 2.06 -10.54
CA GLU A 166 30.78 3.28 -11.25
C GLU A 166 29.32 3.21 -11.73
N TYR A 167 28.83 2.01 -12.04
CA TYR A 167 27.42 1.77 -12.32
C TYR A 167 26.59 2.01 -11.06
N CYS A 168 26.93 1.37 -9.95
CA CYS A 168 26.25 1.52 -8.66
C CYS A 168 26.33 2.96 -8.11
N ASP A 169 27.40 3.72 -8.38
CA ASP A 169 27.50 5.14 -8.04
C ASP A 169 26.37 5.95 -8.70
N ASN A 170 26.06 5.63 -9.96
CA ASN A 170 24.99 6.30 -10.69
C ASN A 170 23.64 6.08 -10.00
N ASP A 171 23.37 4.85 -9.57
CA ASP A 171 22.10 4.51 -8.92
C ASP A 171 21.98 5.17 -7.52
N VAL A 172 23.09 5.30 -6.78
CA VAL A 172 23.13 6.07 -5.51
C VAL A 172 22.87 7.56 -5.76
N ILE A 173 23.49 8.16 -6.78
CA ILE A 173 23.29 9.57 -7.12
C ILE A 173 21.86 9.82 -7.60
N ALA A 174 21.35 8.93 -8.44
CA ALA A 174 19.96 8.99 -8.91
C ALA A 174 18.97 8.85 -7.75
N THR A 175 19.24 7.97 -6.79
CA THR A 175 18.41 7.79 -5.59
C THR A 175 18.32 9.07 -4.77
N GLU A 176 19.43 9.81 -4.56
CA GLU A 176 19.40 11.12 -3.91
C GLU A 176 18.56 12.13 -4.70
N ALA A 177 18.77 12.23 -6.01
CA ALA A 177 18.04 13.17 -6.85
C ALA A 177 16.53 12.89 -6.86
N VAL A 178 16.14 11.63 -6.91
CA VAL A 178 14.74 11.20 -6.82
C VAL A 178 14.16 11.52 -5.44
N PHE A 179 14.90 11.28 -4.36
CA PHE A 179 14.47 11.66 -3.01
C PHE A 179 14.22 13.17 -2.90
N ASP A 180 15.13 13.99 -3.40
CA ASP A 180 14.98 15.45 -3.39
C ASP A 180 13.80 15.92 -4.26
N HIS A 181 13.57 15.27 -5.39
CA HIS A 181 12.39 15.55 -6.22
C HIS A 181 11.08 15.18 -5.54
N LEU A 182 11.06 14.13 -4.71
CA LEU A 182 9.88 13.61 -4.02
C LEU A 182 9.74 14.12 -2.58
N GLN A 183 10.32 15.27 -2.24
CA GLN A 183 10.25 15.83 -0.87
C GLN A 183 8.82 16.00 -0.37
N SER A 184 7.86 16.41 -1.24
CA SER A 184 6.45 16.53 -0.84
C SER A 184 5.84 15.18 -0.47
N ASP A 185 6.18 14.12 -1.19
CA ASP A 185 5.70 12.76 -0.89
C ASP A 185 6.33 12.25 0.43
N PHE A 186 7.60 12.57 0.67
CA PHE A 186 8.28 12.20 1.92
C PHE A 186 7.70 12.95 3.12
N LEU A 187 7.47 14.26 3.01
CA LEU A 187 6.79 15.05 4.06
C LEU A 187 5.38 14.53 4.34
N ALA A 188 4.65 14.13 3.31
CA ALA A 188 3.35 13.48 3.49
C ALA A 188 3.50 12.15 4.24
N ARG A 189 4.55 11.37 3.98
CA ARG A 189 4.87 10.14 4.72
C ARG A 189 5.20 10.42 6.19
N GLU A 190 5.97 11.46 6.47
CA GLU A 190 6.28 11.87 7.86
C GLU A 190 5.01 12.26 8.62
N ILE A 191 4.09 13.01 8.00
CA ILE A 191 2.80 13.35 8.58
C ILE A 191 1.97 12.10 8.88
N LEU A 192 1.89 11.15 7.94
CA LEU A 192 1.15 9.90 8.14
C LEU A 192 1.76 9.06 9.26
N ALA A 193 3.09 8.96 9.32
CA ALA A 193 3.79 8.21 10.35
C ALA A 193 3.54 8.81 11.74
N ASP A 194 3.60 10.13 11.86
CA ASP A 194 3.34 10.85 13.10
C ASP A 194 1.86 10.74 13.53
N LEU A 195 0.90 10.84 12.61
CA LEU A 195 -0.54 10.60 12.87
C LEU A 195 -0.80 9.16 13.35
N ALA A 196 -0.13 8.21 12.75
CA ALA A 196 -0.24 6.79 13.11
C ALA A 196 0.50 6.45 14.42
N GLY A 197 1.41 7.32 14.89
CA GLY A 197 2.34 6.99 15.96
C GLY A 197 3.30 5.86 15.57
N MET A 198 3.74 5.83 14.32
CA MET A 198 4.59 4.81 13.70
C MET A 198 5.80 5.47 13.03
N THR A 199 6.57 4.71 12.25
CA THR A 199 7.76 5.23 11.55
C THR A 199 7.51 5.49 10.08
N VAL A 200 8.37 6.29 9.45
CA VAL A 200 8.36 6.52 7.99
C VAL A 200 8.69 5.25 7.20
N ASN A 201 9.30 4.25 7.85
CA ASN A 201 9.58 2.95 7.24
C ASN A 201 8.37 2.01 7.19
N ASP A 202 7.31 2.31 7.94
CA ASP A 202 6.09 1.53 7.88
C ASP A 202 5.36 1.73 6.56
N THR A 203 4.71 0.69 6.06
CA THR A 203 3.99 0.77 4.78
C THR A 203 2.78 1.69 4.89
N THR A 204 2.40 2.31 3.77
CA THR A 204 1.18 3.14 3.68
C THR A 204 -0.05 2.41 4.23
N ASN A 205 -0.17 1.11 3.94
CA ASN A 205 -1.28 0.28 4.42
C ASN A 205 -1.28 0.16 5.95
N SER A 206 -0.12 -0.07 6.56
CA SER A 206 0.03 -0.15 8.02
C SER A 206 -0.29 1.20 8.68
N LEU A 207 0.23 2.30 8.12
CA LEU A 207 -0.04 3.65 8.61
C LEU A 207 -1.54 3.97 8.55
N THR A 208 -2.17 3.72 7.41
CA THR A 208 -3.62 3.96 7.22
C THR A 208 -4.46 3.13 8.18
N THR A 209 -4.14 1.84 8.30
CA THR A 209 -4.82 0.94 9.24
C THR A 209 -4.72 1.46 10.67
N ARG A 210 -3.52 1.89 11.08
CA ARG A 210 -3.29 2.43 12.43
C ARG A 210 -4.02 3.75 12.67
N ILE A 211 -4.08 4.62 11.68
CA ILE A 211 -4.81 5.89 11.77
C ILE A 211 -6.30 5.65 11.98
N ILE A 212 -6.90 4.72 11.26
CA ILE A 212 -8.35 4.47 11.28
C ILE A 212 -8.74 3.58 12.48
N PHE A 213 -8.06 2.48 12.69
CA PHE A 213 -8.45 1.46 13.67
C PHE A 213 -7.66 1.54 14.99
N GLY A 214 -6.69 2.43 15.09
CA GLY A 214 -5.84 2.55 16.28
C GLY A 214 -5.07 1.25 16.54
N LYS A 215 -5.11 0.77 17.79
CA LYS A 215 -4.46 -0.47 18.22
C LYS A 215 -5.37 -1.71 18.12
N ASN A 216 -6.58 -1.56 17.60
CA ASN A 216 -7.50 -2.69 17.47
C ASN A 216 -7.00 -3.67 16.40
N ARG A 217 -6.73 -4.91 16.80
CA ARG A 217 -6.25 -5.99 15.92
C ARG A 217 -7.39 -6.72 15.19
N LYS A 218 -8.64 -6.53 15.63
CA LYS A 218 -9.84 -7.15 15.05
C LYS A 218 -10.93 -6.09 14.82
N PRO A 219 -10.67 -5.06 14.00
CA PRO A 219 -11.65 -4.02 13.76
C PRO A 219 -12.93 -4.54 13.07
N GLN A 220 -12.84 -5.68 12.39
CA GLN A 220 -13.93 -6.32 11.67
C GLN A 220 -15.14 -6.64 12.56
N ASP A 221 -14.92 -6.82 13.86
CA ASP A 221 -16.01 -7.06 14.81
C ASP A 221 -17.02 -5.90 14.88
N LYS A 222 -16.61 -4.70 14.44
CA LYS A 222 -17.44 -3.48 14.41
C LYS A 222 -17.97 -3.15 13.01
N PHE A 223 -17.58 -3.89 11.97
CA PHE A 223 -17.97 -3.58 10.60
C PHE A 223 -19.45 -3.91 10.36
N ASN A 224 -20.11 -3.09 9.55
CA ASN A 224 -21.50 -3.30 9.14
C ASN A 224 -21.66 -4.41 8.09
N TYR A 225 -20.57 -5.00 7.66
CA TYR A 225 -20.59 -6.17 6.84
C TYR A 225 -19.47 -7.17 7.10
N ARG A 226 -19.70 -8.40 6.73
CA ARG A 226 -18.88 -9.55 7.03
C ARG A 226 -18.44 -10.28 5.78
N ASN A 227 -17.37 -11.04 5.89
CA ASN A 227 -16.89 -11.91 4.84
C ASN A 227 -17.92 -13.02 4.56
N MET A 228 -18.51 -13.02 3.36
CA MET A 228 -19.49 -14.02 2.94
C MET A 228 -18.93 -15.44 2.94
N GLY A 229 -17.62 -15.61 2.69
CA GLY A 229 -16.96 -16.93 2.72
C GLY A 229 -16.83 -17.54 4.12
N GLU A 230 -16.98 -16.75 5.18
CA GLU A 230 -16.90 -17.20 6.58
C GLU A 230 -18.28 -17.40 7.20
N ILE A 231 -19.33 -16.96 6.54
CA ILE A 231 -20.68 -16.97 7.06
C ILE A 231 -21.43 -18.14 6.47
N LYS A 232 -21.71 -19.11 7.31
CA LYS A 232 -22.71 -20.11 7.05
C LYS A 232 -24.08 -19.52 7.41
N ASN A 233 -24.96 -19.36 6.44
CA ASN A 233 -26.34 -18.95 6.64
C ASN A 233 -26.54 -17.50 7.15
N VAL A 234 -26.01 -16.50 6.45
CA VAL A 234 -26.36 -15.12 6.75
C VAL A 234 -27.16 -14.48 5.63
N ALA A 235 -28.27 -13.96 6.08
CA ALA A 235 -29.08 -13.04 5.36
C ALA A 235 -28.40 -11.69 5.21
N ILE A 236 -28.26 -11.17 4.01
CA ILE A 236 -27.87 -9.79 3.77
C ILE A 236 -29.10 -9.05 3.32
N ASP A 237 -29.51 -8.11 4.17
CA ASP A 237 -30.52 -7.14 3.81
C ASP A 237 -29.88 -6.10 2.89
N TYR A 238 -30.33 -6.00 1.67
CA TYR A 238 -29.81 -5.07 0.68
C TYR A 238 -30.62 -3.79 0.52
N ASP A 239 -31.80 -3.79 1.02
CA ASP A 239 -32.66 -2.63 1.21
C ASP A 239 -33.68 -3.03 2.27
N SER A 240 -34.19 -2.08 3.00
CA SER A 240 -35.26 -2.26 3.99
C SER A 240 -36.51 -3.00 3.46
N ASP A 241 -36.44 -3.45 2.21
CA ASP A 241 -37.47 -4.18 1.51
C ASP A 241 -37.03 -5.59 1.10
N ASP A 242 -36.48 -6.39 2.05
CA ASP A 242 -36.82 -7.79 2.02
C ASP A 242 -35.94 -8.80 1.32
N TYR A 243 -34.61 -8.63 1.21
CA TYR A 243 -33.75 -9.68 0.69
C TYR A 243 -32.80 -10.31 1.68
N VAL A 244 -32.87 -11.66 1.70
CA VAL A 244 -31.98 -12.50 2.45
C VAL A 244 -31.25 -13.43 1.49
N ILE A 245 -29.92 -13.30 1.36
CA ILE A 245 -29.12 -14.29 0.64
C ILE A 245 -28.58 -15.27 1.65
N GLY A 246 -29.02 -16.52 1.56
CA GLY A 246 -28.49 -17.64 2.36
C GLY A 246 -27.51 -18.47 1.54
N LEU A 247 -26.37 -18.79 2.13
CA LEU A 247 -25.44 -19.80 1.61
C LEU A 247 -25.74 -21.12 2.33
N GLU A 248 -26.38 -22.09 1.65
CA GLU A 248 -26.55 -23.43 2.22
C GLU A 248 -25.35 -24.35 1.99
N ASN A 249 -24.67 -24.20 0.87
CA ASN A 249 -23.47 -24.96 0.51
C ASN A 249 -22.44 -24.03 -0.15
N LYS A 250 -21.18 -24.46 -0.23
CA LYS A 250 -20.14 -23.73 -0.98
C LYS A 250 -20.43 -23.54 -2.49
N THR A 251 -21.46 -24.19 -3.00
CA THR A 251 -21.79 -24.24 -4.43
C THR A 251 -23.21 -23.79 -4.76
N ASP A 252 -24.10 -23.68 -3.78
CA ASP A 252 -25.50 -23.34 -4.00
C ASP A 252 -25.85 -22.03 -3.30
N TYR A 253 -26.35 -21.07 -4.03
CA TYR A 253 -26.86 -19.80 -3.52
C TYR A 253 -28.37 -19.84 -3.54
N TYR A 254 -28.96 -19.48 -2.40
CA TYR A 254 -30.40 -19.30 -2.28
C TYR A 254 -30.65 -17.87 -1.85
N TYR A 255 -31.60 -17.18 -2.45
CA TYR A 255 -32.16 -16.00 -1.84
C TYR A 255 -33.60 -16.29 -1.41
N THR A 256 -33.92 -15.88 -0.22
CA THR A 256 -35.26 -15.88 0.33
C THR A 256 -35.70 -14.43 0.45
N TYR A 257 -36.92 -14.11 0.16
CA TYR A 257 -37.44 -12.79 0.41
C TYR A 257 -38.37 -12.81 1.62
N ILE A 258 -38.42 -11.71 2.32
CA ILE A 258 -39.36 -11.48 3.39
C ILE A 258 -40.66 -11.01 2.76
N ASP A 259 -41.77 -11.67 3.06
CA ASP A 259 -43.07 -11.29 2.54
C ASP A 259 -43.59 -10.00 3.18
N GLU A 260 -44.73 -9.49 2.67
CA GLU A 260 -45.35 -8.26 3.20
C GLU A 260 -45.76 -8.35 4.70
N LYS A 261 -45.62 -9.53 5.32
CA LYS A 261 -45.87 -9.80 6.74
C LYS A 261 -44.60 -9.95 7.57
N GLY A 262 -43.43 -9.73 6.95
CA GLY A 262 -42.14 -9.88 7.62
C GLY A 262 -41.73 -11.34 7.85
N GLN A 263 -42.31 -12.30 7.10
CA GLN A 263 -41.96 -13.70 7.23
C GLN A 263 -41.01 -14.14 6.11
N ILE A 264 -39.97 -14.88 6.49
CA ILE A 264 -39.07 -15.52 5.53
C ILE A 264 -39.83 -16.61 4.80
N THR A 265 -39.85 -16.56 3.45
CA THR A 265 -40.53 -17.57 2.68
C THR A 265 -39.84 -18.94 2.78
N ASP A 266 -40.58 -19.99 3.03
CA ASP A 266 -40.08 -21.35 3.26
C ASP A 266 -39.52 -22.02 1.97
N LYS A 267 -39.46 -21.34 0.86
CA LYS A 267 -38.94 -21.86 -0.41
C LYS A 267 -37.85 -20.94 -0.94
N PRO A 268 -36.58 -21.21 -0.59
CA PRO A 268 -35.48 -20.53 -1.23
C PRO A 268 -35.54 -20.70 -2.75
N ILE A 269 -35.43 -19.62 -3.48
CA ILE A 269 -35.32 -19.68 -4.93
C ILE A 269 -33.87 -20.05 -5.24
N LYS A 270 -33.70 -21.24 -5.84
CA LYS A 270 -32.40 -21.70 -6.30
C LYS A 270 -31.91 -20.78 -7.41
N ILE A 271 -30.79 -20.10 -7.17
CA ILE A 271 -30.10 -19.35 -8.21
C ILE A 271 -29.38 -20.38 -9.10
N ASP A 272 -29.42 -20.19 -10.41
CA ASP A 272 -28.81 -21.09 -11.39
C ASP A 272 -27.38 -21.47 -10.96
N PRO A 273 -27.01 -22.75 -10.93
CA PRO A 273 -25.69 -23.22 -10.55
C PRO A 273 -24.53 -22.69 -11.42
N LEU A 274 -24.81 -22.04 -12.54
CA LEU A 274 -23.81 -21.25 -13.27
C LEU A 274 -23.31 -20.04 -12.48
N TYR A 275 -24.04 -19.61 -11.48
CA TYR A 275 -23.68 -18.56 -10.58
C TYR A 275 -22.91 -19.18 -9.40
N ASN A 276 -21.64 -19.29 -9.55
CA ASN A 276 -20.81 -19.87 -8.51
C ASN A 276 -20.41 -18.82 -7.46
N ILE A 277 -19.72 -19.29 -6.43
CA ILE A 277 -19.27 -18.53 -5.26
C ILE A 277 -18.54 -17.21 -5.59
N ASN A 278 -18.12 -17.00 -6.82
CA ASN A 278 -17.36 -15.84 -7.26
C ASN A 278 -18.22 -14.75 -7.90
N GLY A 279 -19.53 -14.90 -7.97
CA GLY A 279 -20.30 -13.88 -8.61
C GLY A 279 -21.78 -13.88 -8.30
N ILE A 280 -22.27 -12.83 -7.72
CA ILE A 280 -23.70 -12.50 -7.70
C ILE A 280 -23.95 -11.66 -8.94
N TYR A 281 -24.79 -12.12 -9.77
CA TYR A 281 -24.91 -11.67 -11.13
C TYR A 281 -26.03 -10.70 -11.33
N GLU A 282 -27.15 -10.97 -10.72
CA GLU A 282 -28.26 -10.05 -10.66
C GLU A 282 -28.89 -10.18 -9.29
N ILE A 283 -28.74 -9.17 -8.47
CA ILE A 283 -29.48 -9.01 -7.22
C ILE A 283 -30.77 -8.30 -7.61
N PHE A 284 -31.88 -8.87 -7.20
CA PHE A 284 -33.20 -8.33 -7.50
C PHE A 284 -33.83 -7.73 -6.25
N ASP A 285 -34.46 -6.57 -6.38
CA ASP A 285 -35.32 -6.01 -5.34
C ASP A 285 -36.65 -6.80 -5.20
N SER A 286 -37.47 -6.46 -4.20
CA SER A 286 -38.77 -7.10 -3.94
C SER A 286 -39.71 -7.11 -5.15
N LYS A 287 -39.49 -6.24 -6.12
CA LYS A 287 -40.24 -6.18 -7.40
C LYS A 287 -39.53 -6.95 -8.51
N LYS A 288 -38.54 -7.80 -8.18
CA LYS A 288 -37.71 -8.53 -9.13
C LYS A 288 -37.00 -7.65 -10.15
N ARG A 289 -36.62 -6.42 -9.77
CA ARG A 289 -35.80 -5.54 -10.58
C ARG A 289 -34.35 -5.72 -10.21
N PRO A 290 -33.40 -5.81 -11.17
CA PRO A 290 -31.99 -5.89 -10.86
C PRO A 290 -31.55 -4.66 -10.05
N ILE A 291 -30.90 -4.87 -8.91
CA ILE A 291 -30.33 -3.78 -8.10
C ILE A 291 -29.16 -3.11 -8.83
N PHE A 292 -28.44 -3.89 -9.63
CA PHE A 292 -27.38 -3.38 -10.52
C PHE A 292 -27.71 -3.70 -11.99
N PRO A 293 -28.62 -2.96 -12.62
CA PRO A 293 -29.05 -3.26 -13.98
C PRO A 293 -27.90 -3.26 -14.96
N GLY A 294 -27.79 -4.34 -15.74
CA GLY A 294 -26.80 -4.47 -16.79
C GLY A 294 -25.40 -4.91 -16.34
N TYR A 295 -25.17 -5.14 -15.05
CA TYR A 295 -23.93 -5.72 -14.56
C TYR A 295 -24.08 -7.24 -14.39
N LYS A 296 -23.07 -7.98 -14.87
CA LYS A 296 -22.95 -9.44 -14.68
C LYS A 296 -21.49 -9.78 -14.34
N TYR A 297 -21.31 -10.82 -13.55
CA TYR A 297 -19.99 -11.38 -13.30
C TYR A 297 -20.04 -12.88 -13.51
N GLU A 298 -19.39 -13.39 -14.52
CA GLU A 298 -19.39 -14.80 -14.90
C GLU A 298 -17.97 -15.26 -15.20
N PHE A 299 -17.62 -16.45 -14.74
CA PHE A 299 -16.32 -17.08 -15.02
C PHE A 299 -15.09 -16.17 -14.77
N GLY A 300 -15.14 -15.35 -13.73
CA GLY A 300 -14.04 -14.45 -13.38
C GLY A 300 -14.02 -13.13 -14.18
N LYS A 301 -15.03 -12.90 -15.02
CA LYS A 301 -15.13 -11.68 -15.82
C LYS A 301 -16.33 -10.83 -15.42
N SER A 302 -16.09 -9.54 -15.30
CA SER A 302 -17.16 -8.56 -15.10
C SER A 302 -17.60 -8.00 -16.44
N THR A 303 -18.90 -8.01 -16.68
CA THR A 303 -19.51 -7.36 -17.86
C THR A 303 -20.53 -6.33 -17.40
N TYR A 304 -20.69 -5.29 -18.18
CA TYR A 304 -21.75 -4.31 -18.02
C TYR A 304 -22.37 -4.01 -19.37
N ARG A 305 -23.67 -4.25 -19.48
CA ARG A 305 -24.41 -4.16 -20.75
C ARG A 305 -23.74 -4.98 -21.87
N ASP A 306 -23.35 -6.20 -21.51
CA ASP A 306 -22.68 -7.19 -22.38
C ASP A 306 -21.26 -6.82 -22.86
N GLU A 307 -20.69 -5.72 -22.35
CA GLU A 307 -19.29 -5.37 -22.59
C GLU A 307 -18.39 -5.74 -21.39
N GLU A 308 -17.22 -6.30 -21.67
CA GLU A 308 -16.25 -6.63 -20.63
C GLU A 308 -15.66 -5.35 -20.02
N ILE A 309 -15.86 -5.16 -18.72
CA ILE A 309 -15.29 -4.03 -17.99
C ILE A 309 -13.95 -4.44 -17.37
N GLY A 310 -12.93 -3.60 -17.57
CA GLY A 310 -11.62 -3.80 -16.98
C GLY A 310 -11.61 -3.61 -15.46
N GLU A 311 -10.43 -3.78 -14.86
CA GLU A 311 -10.23 -3.57 -13.41
C GLU A 311 -10.59 -2.14 -12.95
N GLY A 312 -10.51 -1.15 -13.83
CA GLY A 312 -10.82 0.25 -13.55
C GLY A 312 -12.30 0.63 -13.67
N GLY A 313 -13.18 -0.30 -14.01
CA GLY A 313 -14.59 -0.04 -14.25
C GLY A 313 -14.90 0.20 -15.73
N TYR A 314 -16.19 0.39 -16.02
CA TYR A 314 -16.67 0.60 -17.37
C TYR A 314 -16.41 2.02 -17.87
N VAL A 315 -15.82 2.14 -19.05
CA VAL A 315 -15.64 3.42 -19.75
C VAL A 315 -16.42 3.39 -21.05
N TYR A 316 -17.42 4.23 -21.15
CA TYR A 316 -18.14 4.47 -22.39
C TYR A 316 -17.62 5.74 -23.07
N SER A 317 -17.36 5.68 -24.36
CA SER A 317 -16.97 6.85 -25.15
C SER A 317 -17.55 6.78 -26.57
N GLU A 318 -18.08 7.90 -27.01
CA GLU A 318 -18.42 8.09 -28.44
C GLU A 318 -17.41 9.08 -29.03
N PRO A 319 -16.56 8.66 -29.98
CA PRO A 319 -15.65 9.56 -30.65
C PRO A 319 -16.41 10.64 -31.43
N GLY A 320 -16.03 11.89 -31.27
CA GLY A 320 -16.69 12.98 -31.96
C GLY A 320 -16.20 14.36 -31.49
N MET A 321 -16.70 15.41 -32.16
CA MET A 321 -16.54 16.79 -31.69
C MET A 321 -17.85 17.28 -31.12
N TYR A 322 -17.83 17.65 -29.85
CA TYR A 322 -19.00 18.10 -29.10
C TYR A 322 -18.85 19.56 -28.72
N LYS A 323 -19.95 20.33 -28.78
CA LYS A 323 -20.04 21.70 -28.26
C LYS A 323 -20.87 21.72 -27.00
N ASP A 324 -20.64 22.73 -26.15
CA ASP A 324 -21.41 22.96 -24.92
C ASP A 324 -21.41 21.75 -23.97
N VAL A 325 -20.21 21.17 -23.77
CA VAL A 325 -20.01 19.99 -22.94
C VAL A 325 -19.97 20.37 -21.47
N ALA A 326 -20.82 19.75 -20.64
CA ALA A 326 -20.72 19.80 -19.19
C ALA A 326 -19.93 18.59 -18.68
N LEU A 327 -18.83 18.85 -17.97
CA LEU A 327 -18.05 17.81 -17.30
C LEU A 327 -18.56 17.65 -15.87
N LEU A 328 -19.06 16.48 -15.54
CA LEU A 328 -19.50 16.12 -14.18
C LEU A 328 -18.53 15.10 -13.58
N ASP A 329 -18.07 15.38 -12.38
CA ASP A 329 -17.21 14.47 -11.61
C ASP A 329 -17.76 14.28 -10.20
N VAL A 330 -17.71 13.03 -9.72
CA VAL A 330 -18.15 12.71 -8.34
C VAL A 330 -16.97 12.87 -7.41
N ALA A 331 -17.02 13.92 -6.59
CA ALA A 331 -15.96 14.21 -5.63
C ALA A 331 -15.82 13.06 -4.61
N SER A 332 -14.61 12.43 -4.59
CA SER A 332 -14.27 11.39 -3.61
C SER A 332 -15.32 10.25 -3.55
N MET A 333 -15.74 9.72 -4.69
CA MET A 333 -16.79 8.71 -4.81
C MET A 333 -16.59 7.53 -3.85
N HIS A 334 -15.44 6.84 -3.88
CA HIS A 334 -15.19 5.68 -3.02
C HIS A 334 -15.23 6.02 -1.52
N PRO A 335 -14.58 7.10 -1.03
CA PRO A 335 -14.70 7.51 0.35
C PRO A 335 -16.15 7.79 0.79
N HIS A 336 -16.94 8.48 -0.03
CA HIS A 336 -18.32 8.77 0.30
C HIS A 336 -19.21 7.53 0.30
N SER A 337 -18.94 6.54 -0.54
CA SER A 337 -19.62 5.24 -0.49
C SER A 337 -19.38 4.52 0.84
N VAL A 338 -18.11 4.52 1.31
CA VAL A 338 -17.75 3.94 2.63
C VAL A 338 -18.48 4.66 3.76
N ILE A 339 -18.58 5.99 3.69
CA ILE A 339 -19.21 6.82 4.72
C ILE A 339 -20.74 6.64 4.71
N ALA A 340 -21.37 6.68 3.54
CA ALA A 340 -22.81 6.57 3.40
C ALA A 340 -23.36 5.22 3.88
N GLU A 341 -22.60 4.16 3.68
CA GLU A 341 -22.95 2.80 4.09
C GLU A 341 -22.40 2.43 5.48
N GLU A 342 -21.73 3.37 6.16
CA GLU A 342 -21.08 3.15 7.48
C GLU A 342 -20.28 1.83 7.55
N LEU A 343 -19.54 1.50 6.49
CA LEU A 343 -18.98 0.17 6.29
C LEU A 343 -18.08 -0.32 7.42
N PHE A 344 -17.34 0.57 8.06
CA PHE A 344 -16.44 0.21 9.16
C PHE A 344 -17.12 0.27 10.53
N GLY A 345 -18.46 0.38 10.57
CA GLY A 345 -19.23 0.68 11.76
C GLY A 345 -19.09 2.15 12.16
N GLU A 346 -19.98 2.61 13.04
CA GLU A 346 -20.12 4.03 13.41
C GLU A 346 -18.80 4.70 13.82
N GLU A 347 -18.07 4.08 14.75
CA GLU A 347 -16.84 4.64 15.32
C GLU A 347 -15.74 4.86 14.27
N TYR A 348 -15.43 3.83 13.49
CA TYR A 348 -14.33 3.90 12.52
C TYR A 348 -14.71 4.65 11.26
N THR A 349 -15.98 4.59 10.86
CA THR A 349 -16.47 5.39 9.74
C THR A 349 -16.45 6.88 10.10
N LYS A 350 -16.72 7.25 11.35
CA LYS A 350 -16.57 8.64 11.80
C LYS A 350 -15.11 9.11 11.70
N ILE A 351 -14.15 8.30 12.16
CA ILE A 351 -12.72 8.64 12.03
C ILE A 351 -12.34 8.83 10.56
N PHE A 352 -12.80 7.91 9.70
CA PHE A 352 -12.53 8.00 8.26
C PHE A 352 -13.19 9.25 7.63
N LYS A 353 -14.42 9.55 8.02
CA LYS A 353 -15.14 10.77 7.60
C LYS A 353 -14.39 12.03 8.01
N ASP A 354 -13.89 12.11 9.24
CA ASP A 354 -13.12 13.27 9.71
C ASP A 354 -11.87 13.51 8.83
N LEU A 355 -11.21 12.46 8.36
CA LEU A 355 -10.06 12.60 7.44
C LEU A 355 -10.47 13.11 6.06
N VAL A 356 -11.63 12.65 5.55
CA VAL A 356 -12.18 13.09 4.27
C VAL A 356 -12.61 14.56 4.34
N ASP A 357 -13.36 14.91 5.37
CA ASP A 357 -13.85 16.28 5.59
C ASP A 357 -12.69 17.25 5.81
N ALA A 358 -11.68 16.88 6.61
CA ALA A 358 -10.49 17.69 6.83
C ALA A 358 -9.77 18.00 5.50
N ARG A 359 -9.61 16.99 4.65
CA ARG A 359 -8.99 17.20 3.33
C ARG A 359 -9.80 18.16 2.46
N ILE A 360 -11.14 18.05 2.49
CA ILE A 360 -12.04 18.92 1.73
C ILE A 360 -11.97 20.36 2.28
N ASP A 361 -12.04 20.53 3.59
CA ASP A 361 -11.97 21.84 4.25
C ASP A 361 -10.64 22.55 3.99
N ILE A 362 -9.52 21.84 4.08
CA ILE A 362 -8.19 22.41 3.76
C ILE A 362 -8.14 22.88 2.29
N LYS A 363 -8.67 22.08 1.35
CA LYS A 363 -8.71 22.46 -0.07
C LYS A 363 -9.55 23.70 -0.33
N HIS A 364 -10.57 23.95 0.49
CA HIS A 364 -11.45 25.11 0.39
C HIS A 364 -11.00 26.28 1.29
N GLY A 365 -9.84 26.18 1.95
CA GLY A 365 -9.29 27.22 2.81
C GLY A 365 -9.95 27.35 4.19
N LYS A 366 -10.78 26.37 4.58
CA LYS A 366 -11.48 26.33 5.87
C LYS A 366 -10.60 25.69 6.95
N LEU A 367 -9.46 26.34 7.24
CA LEU A 367 -8.44 25.75 8.12
C LEU A 367 -8.89 25.61 9.56
N ASP A 368 -9.71 26.54 10.07
CA ASP A 368 -10.19 26.51 11.46
C ASP A 368 -11.19 25.37 11.69
N GLU A 369 -11.99 25.00 10.69
CA GLU A 369 -12.85 23.84 10.71
C GLU A 369 -12.01 22.56 10.68
N ALA A 370 -11.07 22.46 9.77
CA ALA A 370 -10.18 21.32 9.65
C ALA A 370 -9.37 21.05 10.94
N LYS A 371 -8.96 22.09 11.67
CA LYS A 371 -8.25 21.96 12.95
C LYS A 371 -9.06 21.24 14.03
N LYS A 372 -10.38 21.30 13.98
CA LYS A 372 -11.28 20.67 14.97
C LYS A 372 -11.52 19.19 14.70
N LEU A 373 -11.36 18.76 13.45
CA LEU A 373 -11.60 17.39 13.03
C LEU A 373 -10.54 16.44 13.58
N PHE A 374 -10.85 15.15 13.55
CA PHE A 374 -9.97 14.10 14.05
C PHE A 374 -9.48 14.39 15.48
N ASN A 375 -10.41 14.83 16.36
CA ASN A 375 -10.13 15.20 17.75
C ASN A 375 -9.01 16.26 17.91
N GLY A 376 -8.90 17.19 16.97
CA GLY A 376 -7.92 18.28 17.01
C GLY A 376 -6.47 17.86 16.66
N LYS A 377 -6.24 16.60 16.31
CA LYS A 377 -4.88 16.09 16.00
C LYS A 377 -4.23 16.73 14.77
N LEU A 378 -5.04 17.34 13.90
CA LEU A 378 -4.55 17.98 12.68
C LEU A 378 -4.04 19.41 12.91
N ALA A 379 -4.40 20.05 14.02
CA ALA A 379 -4.04 21.44 14.31
C ALA A 379 -2.53 21.71 14.23
N LYS A 380 -1.71 20.84 14.85
CA LYS A 380 -0.24 20.97 14.84
C LYS A 380 0.42 20.97 13.46
N TYR A 381 -0.24 20.39 12.46
CA TYR A 381 0.24 20.40 11.06
C TYR A 381 -0.23 21.65 10.32
N LEU A 382 -1.42 22.16 10.65
CA LEU A 382 -1.98 23.35 10.02
C LEU A 382 -1.37 24.66 10.59
N ASP A 383 -0.76 24.59 11.76
CA ASP A 383 -0.01 25.70 12.35
C ASP A 383 1.44 25.81 11.81
N ASP A 384 1.92 24.81 11.09
CA ASP A 384 3.23 24.79 10.42
C ASP A 384 3.01 24.93 8.91
N GLU A 385 3.54 25.99 8.30
CA GLU A 385 3.31 26.31 6.89
C GLU A 385 3.74 25.19 5.94
N ASN A 386 4.88 24.55 6.20
CA ASN A 386 5.39 23.46 5.36
C ASN A 386 4.53 22.21 5.48
N LYS A 387 4.11 21.87 6.70
CA LYS A 387 3.25 20.71 6.93
C LYS A 387 1.84 20.95 6.42
N ALA A 388 1.32 22.17 6.55
CA ALA A 388 -0.01 22.54 6.05
C ALA A 388 -0.11 22.34 4.53
N LYS A 389 0.93 22.67 3.76
CA LYS A 389 0.98 22.45 2.31
C LYS A 389 0.95 20.96 1.93
N ASN A 390 1.54 20.09 2.75
CA ASN A 390 1.67 18.65 2.46
C ASN A 390 0.58 17.79 3.14
N LEU A 391 -0.13 18.31 4.13
CA LEU A 391 -1.21 17.59 4.82
C LEU A 391 -2.32 17.10 3.87
N PRO A 392 -2.82 17.89 2.90
CA PRO A 392 -3.83 17.39 1.94
C PRO A 392 -3.36 16.19 1.13
N GLN A 393 -2.07 16.12 0.79
CA GLN A 393 -1.48 14.98 0.09
C GLN A 393 -1.40 13.76 1.01
N ALA A 394 -0.96 13.93 2.26
CA ALA A 394 -0.95 12.87 3.25
C ALA A 394 -2.34 12.27 3.46
N LEU A 395 -3.35 13.11 3.68
CA LEU A 395 -4.74 12.67 3.83
C LEU A 395 -5.25 11.97 2.57
N LYS A 396 -4.93 12.47 1.38
CA LYS A 396 -5.30 11.81 0.10
C LYS A 396 -4.72 10.39 0.01
N ILE A 397 -3.46 10.23 0.37
CA ILE A 397 -2.79 8.91 0.35
C ILE A 397 -3.50 7.94 1.29
N ALA A 398 -3.77 8.35 2.53
CA ALA A 398 -4.48 7.52 3.51
C ALA A 398 -5.90 7.15 3.02
N ILE A 399 -6.67 8.12 2.57
CA ILE A 399 -8.05 7.93 2.11
C ILE A 399 -8.12 6.99 0.90
N ASN A 400 -7.25 7.18 -0.09
CA ASN A 400 -7.24 6.35 -1.29
C ASN A 400 -6.74 4.93 -1.03
N SER A 401 -5.82 4.73 -0.06
CA SER A 401 -5.33 3.40 0.28
C SER A 401 -6.42 2.51 0.89
N VAL A 402 -7.41 3.08 1.54
CA VAL A 402 -8.57 2.34 2.10
C VAL A 402 -9.27 1.54 1.01
N TYR A 403 -9.64 2.17 -0.10
CA TYR A 403 -10.30 1.45 -1.20
C TYR A 403 -9.41 0.33 -1.76
N GLY A 404 -8.12 0.62 -2.00
CA GLY A 404 -7.17 -0.41 -2.43
C GLY A 404 -7.08 -1.59 -1.46
N LEU A 405 -7.14 -1.33 -0.15
CA LEU A 405 -7.13 -2.38 0.88
C LEU A 405 -8.41 -3.22 0.88
N THR A 406 -9.58 -2.62 0.64
CA THR A 406 -10.84 -3.37 0.53
C THR A 406 -10.86 -4.34 -0.64
N SER A 407 -10.10 -4.08 -1.71
CA SER A 407 -10.00 -4.92 -2.91
C SER A 407 -8.72 -5.75 -2.99
N ALA A 408 -7.78 -5.61 -2.05
CA ALA A 408 -6.50 -6.30 -2.06
C ALA A 408 -6.66 -7.83 -1.90
N LYS A 409 -5.80 -8.59 -2.60
CA LYS A 409 -5.79 -10.07 -2.52
C LYS A 409 -5.07 -10.62 -1.29
N PHE A 410 -4.25 -9.80 -0.62
CA PHE A 410 -3.53 -10.20 0.58
C PHE A 410 -4.36 -9.98 1.85
N ASP A 411 -4.00 -10.67 2.91
CA ASP A 411 -4.67 -10.56 4.20
C ASP A 411 -4.43 -9.18 4.85
N ASN A 412 -5.51 -8.52 5.25
CA ASN A 412 -5.45 -7.19 5.85
C ASN A 412 -6.73 -6.92 6.68
N PRO A 413 -6.76 -5.89 7.57
CA PRO A 413 -7.92 -5.58 8.40
C PRO A 413 -9.22 -5.25 7.65
N PHE A 414 -9.14 -4.92 6.38
CA PHE A 414 -10.31 -4.67 5.52
C PHE A 414 -10.77 -5.90 4.74
N ARG A 415 -10.23 -7.09 5.05
CA ARG A 415 -10.46 -8.31 4.28
C ARG A 415 -11.95 -8.68 4.14
N ASP A 416 -12.73 -8.48 5.19
CA ASP A 416 -14.16 -8.82 5.18
C ASP A 416 -14.93 -8.01 4.15
N ILE A 417 -14.53 -6.77 3.93
CA ILE A 417 -15.09 -5.91 2.90
C ILE A 417 -14.69 -6.41 1.50
N ARG A 418 -13.42 -6.75 1.31
CA ARG A 418 -12.89 -7.26 0.05
C ARG A 418 -13.62 -8.49 -0.48
N ASN A 419 -13.94 -9.42 0.40
CA ASN A 419 -14.56 -10.69 0.02
C ASN A 419 -16.05 -10.57 -0.37
N LYS A 420 -16.58 -9.38 -0.33
CA LYS A 420 -17.94 -9.09 -0.79
C LYS A 420 -18.05 -8.87 -2.29
N ASP A 421 -17.11 -9.36 -3.08
CA ASP A 421 -17.09 -9.21 -4.53
C ASP A 421 -17.33 -7.77 -4.98
N ASN A 422 -16.72 -6.84 -4.24
CA ASN A 422 -16.87 -5.43 -4.53
C ASN A 422 -18.29 -4.89 -4.46
N ILE A 423 -19.15 -5.43 -3.59
CA ILE A 423 -20.49 -4.87 -3.39
C ILE A 423 -20.43 -3.37 -3.14
N VAL A 424 -19.44 -2.94 -2.33
CA VAL A 424 -19.17 -1.51 -2.11
C VAL A 424 -18.81 -0.80 -3.41
N ALA A 425 -17.94 -1.38 -4.21
CA ALA A 425 -17.55 -0.80 -5.49
C ALA A 425 -18.67 -0.84 -6.52
N LYS A 426 -19.59 -1.78 -6.41
CA LYS A 426 -20.78 -1.90 -7.27
C LYS A 426 -21.89 -0.93 -6.89
N ARG A 427 -21.98 -0.54 -5.63
CA ARG A 427 -22.93 0.47 -5.15
C ARG A 427 -22.47 1.88 -5.41
#